data_07543dbb6383dcb88884c22dfb93105f
#
_entry.id   07543dbb6383dcb88884c22dfb93105f
#
_cell.length_a   1.000
_cell.length_b   1.000
_cell.length_c   1.000
_cell.angle_alpha   90.00
_cell.angle_beta   90.00
_cell.angle_gamma   90.00
#
_symmetry.space_group_name_H-M   'P 1'
#
loop_
_entity.id
_entity.type
_entity.pdbx_description
1 polymer ?
#
loop_
_entity_poly.entity_id
_entity_poly.type
_entity_poly.pdbx_seq_one_letter_code
_entity_poly.pdbx_strand_id
1 'polypeptide(L)'
;MYKNILVTLDGSELAETSVQHAETIAAGCQSPQVILMRVIEPVWIPYGDTVPGLSLMQISQLEKDERAAAEKSLNKTAARLTVAGIKTSVKIMNGLAAETIVDYVNQNNIDLVIMATHGRSGFSRWIWGSVADRILHGVCVPVLMVRVTGCGNLYKK
;
A
#
# COMPACT_ATOMS: atom_id res chain seq x y z
N MET A 1 5.34 -19.36 9.95
CA MET A 1 3.96 -18.92 9.92
C MET A 1 3.96 -17.43 10.21
N TYR A 2 3.30 -16.61 9.40
CA TYR A 2 3.39 -15.16 9.49
C TYR A 2 2.65 -14.62 10.71
N LYS A 3 3.29 -13.72 11.47
CA LYS A 3 2.71 -13.03 12.64
C LYS A 3 2.32 -11.59 12.31
N ASN A 4 3.17 -10.88 11.55
CA ASN A 4 2.95 -9.49 11.17
C ASN A 4 2.94 -9.37 9.65
N ILE A 5 1.76 -9.17 9.08
CA ILE A 5 1.53 -9.05 7.64
C ILE A 5 1.30 -7.60 7.31
N LEU A 6 2.19 -6.99 6.52
CA LEU A 6 2.02 -5.63 6.02
C LEU A 6 1.31 -5.66 4.67
N VAL A 7 0.22 -4.90 4.55
CA VAL A 7 -0.49 -4.69 3.28
C VAL A 7 -0.37 -3.23 2.88
N THR A 8 0.26 -2.95 1.75
CA THR A 8 0.41 -1.58 1.26
C THR A 8 -0.72 -1.23 0.30
N LEU A 9 -1.37 -0.10 0.54
CA LEU A 9 -2.55 0.37 -0.18
C LEU A 9 -2.32 1.80 -0.69
N ASP A 10 -2.50 2.02 -1.99
CA ASP A 10 -2.36 3.33 -2.62
C ASP A 10 -3.71 4.05 -2.80
N GLY A 11 -4.80 3.42 -2.36
CA GLY A 11 -6.16 3.90 -2.50
C GLY A 11 -6.81 3.59 -3.84
N SER A 12 -6.18 2.79 -4.69
CA SER A 12 -6.81 2.26 -5.90
C SER A 12 -7.71 1.05 -5.55
N GLU A 13 -8.73 0.80 -6.37
CA GLU A 13 -9.53 -0.43 -6.25
C GLU A 13 -8.67 -1.69 -6.40
N LEU A 14 -7.59 -1.58 -7.15
CA LEU A 14 -6.64 -2.64 -7.40
C LEU A 14 -5.90 -3.05 -6.12
N ALA A 15 -5.55 -2.09 -5.28
CA ALA A 15 -4.91 -2.36 -4.00
C ALA A 15 -5.83 -3.12 -3.03
N GLU A 16 -7.15 -2.95 -3.13
CA GLU A 16 -8.12 -3.71 -2.32
C GLU A 16 -8.06 -5.21 -2.58
N THR A 17 -7.63 -5.66 -3.78
CA THR A 17 -7.43 -7.09 -4.08
C THR A 17 -6.33 -7.68 -3.18
N SER A 18 -5.32 -6.90 -2.83
CA SER A 18 -4.25 -7.31 -1.90
C SER A 18 -4.79 -7.65 -0.51
N VAL A 19 -5.86 -6.98 -0.09
CA VAL A 19 -6.52 -7.22 1.20
C VAL A 19 -7.18 -8.59 1.24
N GLN A 20 -7.79 -9.06 0.14
CA GLN A 20 -8.41 -10.39 0.06
C GLN A 20 -7.35 -11.50 0.22
N HIS A 21 -6.19 -11.33 -0.38
CA HIS A 21 -5.08 -12.26 -0.21
C HIS A 21 -4.55 -12.23 1.23
N ALA A 22 -4.44 -11.04 1.83
CA ALA A 22 -4.03 -10.92 3.25
C ALA A 22 -5.01 -11.62 4.18
N GLU A 23 -6.31 -11.47 3.95
CA GLU A 23 -7.38 -12.12 4.71
C GLU A 23 -7.26 -13.65 4.64
N THR A 24 -7.09 -14.19 3.41
CA THR A 24 -6.93 -15.63 3.19
C THR A 24 -5.68 -16.19 3.89
N ILE A 25 -4.55 -15.50 3.79
CA ILE A 25 -3.30 -15.90 4.43
C ILE A 25 -3.43 -15.81 5.96
N ALA A 26 -4.01 -14.72 6.46
CA ALA A 26 -4.21 -14.51 7.88
C ALA A 26 -5.10 -15.59 8.50
N ALA A 27 -6.17 -15.99 7.81
CA ALA A 27 -7.04 -17.06 8.26
C ALA A 27 -6.31 -18.42 8.44
N GLY A 28 -5.27 -18.67 7.64
CA GLY A 28 -4.40 -19.85 7.77
C GLY A 28 -3.29 -19.74 8.83
N CYS A 29 -3.13 -18.58 9.48
CA CYS A 29 -2.10 -18.31 10.48
C CYS A 29 -2.68 -18.28 11.89
N GLN A 30 -1.82 -18.59 12.89
CA GLN A 30 -2.22 -18.50 14.30
C GLN A 30 -2.08 -17.07 14.81
N SER A 31 -3.21 -16.39 15.03
CA SER A 31 -3.30 -15.02 15.56
C SER A 31 -2.39 -14.00 14.87
N PRO A 32 -2.46 -13.88 13.53
CA PRO A 32 -1.66 -12.89 12.82
C PRO A 32 -2.22 -11.48 13.06
N GLN A 33 -1.34 -10.51 12.95
CA GLN A 33 -1.73 -9.10 12.85
C GLN A 33 -1.57 -8.65 11.40
N VAL A 34 -2.62 -8.06 10.84
CA VAL A 34 -2.59 -7.39 9.53
C VAL A 34 -2.43 -5.89 9.76
N ILE A 35 -1.43 -5.30 9.13
CA ILE A 35 -1.13 -3.88 9.19
C ILE A 35 -1.46 -3.29 7.81
N LEU A 36 -2.50 -2.47 7.74
CA LEU A 36 -2.87 -1.76 6.52
C LEU A 36 -2.09 -0.44 6.49
N MET A 37 -1.25 -0.26 5.48
CA MET A 37 -0.42 0.93 5.37
C MET A 37 -0.73 1.70 4.10
N ARG A 38 -0.81 3.03 4.23
CA ARG A 38 -0.75 3.98 3.12
C ARG A 38 0.34 5.00 3.39
N VAL A 39 1.15 5.27 2.37
CA VAL A 39 2.10 6.38 2.37
C VAL A 39 1.50 7.51 1.54
N ILE A 40 1.51 8.70 2.10
CA ILE A 40 1.11 9.95 1.43
C ILE A 40 2.40 10.63 1.00
N GLU A 41 2.57 10.74 -0.31
CA GLU A 41 3.74 11.42 -0.85
C GLU A 41 3.53 12.94 -0.80
N PRO A 42 4.53 13.71 -0.37
CA PRO A 42 4.44 15.17 -0.36
C PRO A 42 4.28 15.68 -1.79
N VAL A 43 3.49 16.71 -1.95
CA VAL A 43 3.39 17.42 -3.23
C VAL A 43 4.75 18.08 -3.50
N TRP A 44 5.46 17.59 -4.50
CA TRP A 44 6.76 18.15 -4.87
C TRP A 44 6.56 19.49 -5.58
N ILE A 45 7.04 20.58 -4.97
CA ILE A 45 7.05 21.93 -5.56
C ILE A 45 8.48 22.18 -6.02
N PRO A 46 8.72 22.37 -7.34
CA PRO A 46 10.03 22.75 -7.85
C PRO A 46 10.51 24.06 -7.18
N TYR A 47 11.80 24.10 -6.82
CA TYR A 47 12.42 25.26 -6.18
C TYR A 47 12.29 26.47 -7.10
N GLY A 48 11.59 27.51 -6.63
CA GLY A 48 11.47 28.80 -7.35
C GLY A 48 10.14 29.08 -8.02
N ASP A 49 9.29 28.05 -8.18
CA ASP A 49 7.96 28.25 -8.80
C ASP A 49 6.86 27.92 -7.77
N THR A 50 6.04 28.92 -7.49
CA THR A 50 4.69 28.63 -7.01
C THR A 50 4.01 27.80 -8.09
N VAL A 51 3.45 26.64 -7.76
CA VAL A 51 2.59 25.94 -8.72
C VAL A 51 1.58 26.97 -9.22
N PRO A 52 1.58 27.32 -10.52
CA PRO A 52 0.71 28.38 -11.00
C PRO A 52 -0.73 28.09 -10.58
N GLY A 53 -1.29 28.95 -9.72
CA GLY A 53 -2.67 28.84 -9.26
C GLY A 53 -2.89 28.14 -7.91
N LEU A 54 -1.87 27.62 -7.20
CA LEU A 54 -2.04 27.02 -5.89
C LEU A 54 -1.23 27.77 -4.82
N SER A 55 -1.88 28.23 -3.77
CA SER A 55 -1.22 28.77 -2.58
C SER A 55 -0.72 27.65 -1.67
N LEU A 56 0.28 27.92 -0.83
CA LEU A 56 0.77 26.97 0.21
C LEU A 56 -0.38 26.50 1.12
N MET A 57 -1.36 27.35 1.38
CA MET A 57 -2.52 27.00 2.17
C MET A 57 -3.40 25.96 1.47
N GLN A 58 -3.59 26.08 0.15
CA GLN A 58 -4.35 25.11 -0.65
C GLN A 58 -3.64 23.76 -0.73
N ILE A 59 -2.30 23.77 -0.86
CA ILE A 59 -1.50 22.53 -0.85
C ILE A 59 -1.63 21.84 0.51
N SER A 60 -1.47 22.55 1.61
CA SER A 60 -1.67 21.99 2.97
C SER A 60 -3.08 21.46 3.17
N GLN A 61 -4.10 22.10 2.58
CA GLN A 61 -5.46 21.59 2.66
C GLN A 61 -5.65 20.31 1.87
N LEU A 62 -5.09 20.22 0.64
CA LEU A 62 -5.12 19.01 -0.17
C LEU A 62 -4.46 17.81 0.55
N GLU A 63 -3.31 18.02 1.19
CA GLU A 63 -2.64 16.98 1.97
C GLU A 63 -3.48 16.50 3.15
N LYS A 64 -4.17 17.43 3.85
CA LYS A 64 -5.08 17.08 4.95
C LYS A 64 -6.28 16.30 4.44
N ASP A 65 -6.86 16.70 3.34
CA ASP A 65 -8.02 16.04 2.73
C ASP A 65 -7.64 14.63 2.24
N GLU A 66 -6.47 14.48 1.61
CA GLU A 66 -5.94 13.18 1.20
C GLU A 66 -5.71 12.27 2.41
N ARG A 67 -5.12 12.79 3.48
CA ARG A 67 -4.91 12.05 4.71
C ARG A 67 -6.22 11.60 5.34
N ALA A 68 -7.21 12.48 5.42
CA ALA A 68 -8.53 12.15 5.97
C ALA A 68 -9.25 11.09 5.13
N ALA A 69 -9.17 11.20 3.80
CA ALA A 69 -9.71 10.20 2.88
C ALA A 69 -9.03 8.84 3.02
N ALA A 70 -7.69 8.84 3.14
CA ALA A 70 -6.90 7.64 3.38
C ALA A 70 -7.29 6.95 4.70
N GLU A 71 -7.39 7.73 5.78
CA GLU A 71 -7.77 7.23 7.10
C GLU A 71 -9.16 6.60 7.09
N LYS A 72 -10.13 7.27 6.49
CA LYS A 72 -11.50 6.76 6.34
C LYS A 72 -11.53 5.44 5.57
N SER A 73 -10.82 5.35 4.45
CA SER A 73 -10.75 4.14 3.63
C SER A 73 -10.10 2.98 4.38
N LEU A 74 -8.92 3.21 4.97
CA LEU A 74 -8.20 2.17 5.71
C LEU A 74 -8.97 1.67 6.93
N ASN A 75 -9.61 2.58 7.68
CA ASN A 75 -10.42 2.20 8.84
C ASN A 75 -11.65 1.38 8.43
N LYS A 76 -12.27 1.67 7.29
CA LYS A 76 -13.35 0.84 6.74
C LYS A 76 -12.87 -0.58 6.45
N THR A 77 -11.73 -0.72 5.81
CA THR A 77 -11.13 -2.01 5.50
C THR A 77 -10.69 -2.75 6.77
N ALA A 78 -10.09 -2.05 7.74
CA ALA A 78 -9.69 -2.61 9.02
C ALA A 78 -10.90 -3.13 9.81
N ALA A 79 -12.01 -2.39 9.84
CA ALA A 79 -13.23 -2.83 10.50
C ALA A 79 -13.77 -4.13 9.90
N ARG A 80 -13.74 -4.27 8.56
CA ARG A 80 -14.14 -5.51 7.87
C ARG A 80 -13.29 -6.71 8.29
N LEU A 81 -11.97 -6.54 8.31
CA LEU A 81 -11.04 -7.61 8.73
C LEU A 81 -11.21 -7.95 10.22
N THR A 82 -11.46 -6.96 11.05
CA THR A 82 -11.71 -7.18 12.49
C THR A 82 -12.99 -8.00 12.72
N VAL A 83 -14.05 -7.72 11.97
CA VAL A 83 -15.29 -8.52 12.00
C VAL A 83 -15.03 -9.97 11.56
N ALA A 84 -14.11 -10.18 10.62
CA ALA A 84 -13.64 -11.52 10.22
C ALA A 84 -12.70 -12.19 11.26
N GLY A 85 -12.49 -11.58 12.42
CA GLY A 85 -11.66 -12.13 13.50
C GLY A 85 -10.16 -11.89 13.33
N ILE A 86 -9.74 -11.04 12.40
CA ILE A 86 -8.33 -10.74 12.12
C ILE A 86 -7.92 -9.49 12.90
N LYS A 87 -6.88 -9.60 13.73
CA LYS A 87 -6.30 -8.43 14.40
C LYS A 87 -5.71 -7.48 13.37
N THR A 88 -6.24 -6.27 13.30
CA THR A 88 -5.87 -5.29 12.27
C THR A 88 -5.45 -3.96 12.89
N SER A 89 -4.46 -3.32 12.29
CA SER A 89 -4.07 -1.94 12.60
C SER A 89 -3.88 -1.12 11.34
N VAL A 90 -4.02 0.20 11.45
CA VAL A 90 -3.86 1.15 10.35
C VAL A 90 -2.63 2.01 10.59
N LYS A 91 -1.86 2.24 9.53
CA LYS A 91 -0.70 3.13 9.50
C LYS A 91 -0.78 4.06 8.30
N ILE A 92 -0.73 5.36 8.57
CA ILE A 92 -0.60 6.40 7.55
C ILE A 92 0.72 7.12 7.80
N MET A 93 1.59 7.11 6.82
CA MET A 93 2.90 7.73 6.89
C MET A 93 3.05 8.76 5.78
N ASN A 94 3.90 9.75 5.99
CA ASN A 94 4.27 10.73 4.97
C ASN A 94 5.69 10.43 4.50
N GLY A 95 5.97 10.59 3.22
CA GLY A 95 7.29 10.39 2.64
C GLY A 95 7.25 9.77 1.25
N LEU A 96 8.40 9.38 0.73
CA LEU A 96 8.48 8.63 -0.52
C LEU A 96 8.02 7.18 -0.26
N ALA A 97 7.08 6.68 -1.05
CA ALA A 97 6.39 5.43 -0.75
C ALA A 97 7.35 4.25 -0.56
N ALA A 98 8.29 4.06 -1.48
CA ALA A 98 9.20 2.93 -1.44
C ALA A 98 10.12 2.96 -0.21
N GLU A 99 10.77 4.08 0.04
CA GLU A 99 11.69 4.28 1.17
C GLU A 99 10.95 4.11 2.51
N THR A 100 9.80 4.76 2.64
CA THR A 100 8.99 4.70 3.87
C THR A 100 8.53 3.27 4.18
N ILE A 101 8.15 2.49 3.16
CA ILE A 101 7.72 1.11 3.34
C ILE A 101 8.92 0.23 3.72
N VAL A 102 10.07 0.37 3.03
CA VAL A 102 11.28 -0.39 3.33
C VAL A 102 11.75 -0.14 4.76
N ASP A 103 11.84 1.13 5.17
CA ASP A 103 12.23 1.51 6.52
C ASP A 103 11.27 0.94 7.57
N TYR A 104 9.97 1.01 7.32
CA TYR A 104 8.98 0.45 8.22
C TYR A 104 9.11 -1.07 8.37
N VAL A 105 9.30 -1.79 7.27
CA VAL A 105 9.48 -3.25 7.29
C VAL A 105 10.71 -3.63 8.12
N ASN A 106 11.83 -2.94 7.88
CA ASN A 106 13.09 -3.25 8.55
C ASN A 106 13.08 -2.90 10.05
N GLN A 107 12.21 -2.00 10.49
CA GLN A 107 12.13 -1.54 11.89
C GLN A 107 11.02 -2.20 12.71
N ASN A 108 10.07 -2.92 12.12
CA ASN A 108 8.84 -3.33 12.80
C ASN A 108 8.52 -4.83 12.78
N ASN A 109 9.53 -5.70 12.65
CA ASN A 109 9.36 -7.16 12.67
C ASN A 109 8.26 -7.67 11.73
N ILE A 110 8.18 -7.13 10.52
CA ILE A 110 7.27 -7.59 9.49
C ILE A 110 7.76 -8.95 8.97
N ASP A 111 6.84 -9.90 8.78
CA ASP A 111 7.15 -11.25 8.29
C ASP A 111 6.75 -11.44 6.81
N LEU A 112 5.83 -10.64 6.32
CA LEU A 112 5.32 -10.70 4.96
C LEU A 112 4.85 -9.32 4.50
N VAL A 113 5.23 -8.92 3.30
CA VAL A 113 4.66 -7.75 2.63
C VAL A 113 3.71 -8.21 1.53
N ILE A 114 2.53 -7.64 1.46
CA ILE A 114 1.55 -7.87 0.38
C ILE A 114 1.26 -6.55 -0.30
N MET A 115 1.40 -6.52 -1.62
CA MET A 115 1.18 -5.30 -2.40
C MET A 115 0.62 -5.60 -3.79
N ALA A 116 -0.09 -4.64 -4.38
CA ALA A 116 -0.50 -4.73 -5.78
C ALA A 116 0.65 -4.30 -6.71
N THR A 117 0.77 -4.93 -7.86
CA THR A 117 1.85 -4.63 -8.82
C THR A 117 1.63 -3.38 -9.64
N HIS A 118 0.42 -2.83 -9.67
CA HIS A 118 0.06 -1.62 -10.40
C HIS A 118 -0.71 -0.70 -9.48
N GLY A 119 -0.20 0.52 -9.31
CA GLY A 119 -0.89 1.59 -8.63
C GLY A 119 -1.72 2.44 -9.61
N ARG A 120 -1.95 3.68 -9.25
CA ARG A 120 -2.76 4.67 -9.98
C ARG A 120 -2.38 4.90 -11.46
N SER A 121 -1.18 4.51 -11.89
CA SER A 121 -0.65 4.85 -13.23
C SER A 121 -0.94 3.84 -14.35
N GLY A 122 -1.54 2.68 -14.07
CA GLY A 122 -2.18 1.77 -15.04
C GLY A 122 -1.45 1.40 -16.34
N PHE A 123 -0.17 1.74 -16.54
CA PHE A 123 0.51 1.62 -17.83
C PHE A 123 1.55 0.49 -17.87
N SER A 124 1.40 -0.28 -18.93
CA SER A 124 2.32 -1.11 -19.71
C SER A 124 2.76 -2.50 -19.20
N ARG A 125 2.85 -3.35 -20.15
CA ARG A 125 2.93 -4.84 -20.16
C ARG A 125 4.14 -5.49 -19.45
N TRP A 126 5.15 -4.75 -18.97
CA TRP A 126 6.43 -5.36 -18.60
C TRP A 126 7.22 -4.68 -17.48
N ILE A 127 6.71 -3.64 -16.84
CA ILE A 127 7.47 -2.90 -15.83
C ILE A 127 6.80 -3.05 -14.48
N TRP A 128 7.48 -3.70 -13.54
CA TRP A 128 7.21 -3.64 -12.13
C TRP A 128 7.25 -2.17 -11.74
N GLY A 129 6.22 -1.63 -11.08
CA GLY A 129 6.24 -0.22 -10.68
C GLY A 129 7.49 0.09 -9.86
N SER A 130 8.01 1.30 -9.99
CA SER A 130 9.23 1.75 -9.29
C SER A 130 9.19 1.51 -7.76
N VAL A 131 8.03 1.61 -7.17
CA VAL A 131 7.81 1.32 -5.74
C VAL A 131 7.96 -0.18 -5.47
N ALA A 132 7.35 -1.04 -6.29
CA ALA A 132 7.41 -2.48 -6.14
C ALA A 132 8.85 -3.01 -6.30
N ASP A 133 9.56 -2.52 -7.30
CA ASP A 133 10.95 -2.88 -7.56
C ASP A 133 11.86 -2.50 -6.37
N ARG A 134 11.73 -1.30 -5.86
CA ARG A 134 12.51 -0.84 -4.70
C ARG A 134 12.20 -1.63 -3.43
N ILE A 135 10.93 -1.96 -3.18
CA ILE A 135 10.56 -2.77 -2.01
C ILE A 135 11.17 -4.16 -2.13
N LEU A 136 11.08 -4.82 -3.31
CA LEU A 136 11.66 -6.14 -3.53
C LEU A 136 13.16 -6.19 -3.24
N HIS A 137 13.90 -5.14 -3.58
CA HIS A 137 15.34 -5.07 -3.35
C HIS A 137 15.72 -4.55 -1.95
N GLY A 138 14.80 -3.84 -1.27
CA GLY A 138 15.06 -3.18 0.00
C GLY A 138 14.68 -3.97 1.25
N VAL A 139 13.91 -5.06 1.12
CA VAL A 139 13.46 -5.85 2.28
C VAL A 139 14.01 -7.28 2.24
N CYS A 140 14.25 -7.86 3.42
CA CYS A 140 14.72 -9.24 3.57
C CYS A 140 13.58 -10.21 3.93
N VAL A 141 12.33 -9.82 3.74
CA VAL A 141 11.15 -10.64 4.02
C VAL A 141 10.44 -11.02 2.73
N PRO A 142 9.65 -12.11 2.70
CA PRO A 142 8.83 -12.45 1.55
C PRO A 142 7.91 -11.29 1.13
N VAL A 143 7.78 -11.10 -0.19
CA VAL A 143 6.87 -10.11 -0.79
C VAL A 143 5.89 -10.81 -1.71
N LEU A 144 4.61 -10.75 -1.39
CA LEU A 144 3.55 -11.23 -2.24
C LEU A 144 3.06 -10.10 -3.14
N MET A 145 3.32 -10.23 -4.43
CA MET A 145 2.86 -9.26 -5.42
C MET A 145 1.56 -9.73 -6.06
N VAL A 146 0.49 -9.02 -5.76
CA VAL A 146 -0.84 -9.31 -6.29
C VAL A 146 -1.00 -8.65 -7.64
N ARG A 147 -1.16 -9.47 -8.68
CA ARG A 147 -1.47 -8.98 -10.03
C ARG A 147 -2.97 -8.77 -10.15
N VAL A 148 -3.35 -7.57 -10.49
CA VAL A 148 -4.74 -7.30 -10.81
C VAL A 148 -5.01 -7.68 -12.26
N THR A 149 -6.12 -8.35 -12.45
CA THR A 149 -6.59 -9.00 -13.68
C THR A 149 -6.51 -8.12 -14.93
N GLY A 150 -5.83 -8.61 -15.90
CA GLY A 150 -5.55 -8.11 -17.25
C GLY A 150 -4.60 -9.04 -17.97
N CYS A 151 -4.11 -10.07 -17.29
CA CYS A 151 -3.42 -11.17 -17.94
C CYS A 151 -4.46 -11.94 -18.74
N GLY A 152 -4.66 -11.56 -20.01
CA GLY A 152 -5.36 -12.40 -20.97
C GLY A 152 -4.80 -13.83 -20.86
N ASN A 153 -5.70 -14.79 -20.90
CA ASN A 153 -5.46 -16.24 -20.83
C ASN A 153 -4.20 -16.66 -21.60
N LEU A 154 -3.04 -16.65 -20.93
CA LEU A 154 -1.82 -17.28 -21.46
C LEU A 154 -1.89 -18.81 -21.43
N TYR A 155 -2.98 -19.38 -20.92
CA TYR A 155 -3.21 -20.83 -20.77
C TYR A 155 -4.48 -21.33 -21.46
N LYS A 156 -5.01 -20.61 -22.47
CA LYS A 156 -5.90 -21.27 -23.42
C LYS A 156 -5.04 -21.95 -24.48
N LYS A 157 -4.68 -23.20 -24.23
CA LYS A 157 -4.45 -24.21 -25.23
C LYS A 157 -5.74 -24.99 -25.43
#